data_46c1cd5fdd4f8f968ae0e8012b5f0a43
#
_entry.id   46c1cd5fdd4f8f968ae0e8012b5f0a43
#
_cell.length_a   1.000
_cell.length_b   1.000
_cell.length_c   1.000
_cell.angle_alpha   90.00
_cell.angle_beta   90.00
_cell.angle_gamma   90.00
#
_symmetry.space_group_name_H-M   'P 1'
#
loop_
_entity.id
_entity.type
_entity.pdbx_description
1 polymer ?
#
loop_
_entity_poly.entity_id
_entity_poly.type
_entity_poly.pdbx_seq_one_letter_code
_entity_poly.pdbx_strand_id
1 'polypeptide(L)'
;MSKPIVRTEIAELAQLGPLPSEDDADVSQLARIEALYRAIATPITDNEARVLVELFGPDGCYGLASSFVHLSETAPGWPLKDCLAQPNSDWKIELRNRAIRGGHQRLG
;
A
#
# COMPACT_ATOMS: atom_id res chain seq x y z
N MET A 1 -5.12 -23.47 -5.23
CA MET A 1 -5.00 -22.05 -5.49
C MET A 1 -3.88 -21.47 -4.66
N SER A 2 -2.88 -20.94 -5.31
CA SER A 2 -1.77 -20.36 -4.58
C SER A 2 -2.09 -18.90 -4.22
N LYS A 3 -1.89 -18.56 -2.95
CA LYS A 3 -1.94 -17.16 -2.51
C LYS A 3 -0.55 -16.58 -2.64
N PRO A 4 -0.41 -15.26 -2.89
CA PRO A 4 0.91 -14.62 -2.86
C PRO A 4 1.56 -14.88 -1.50
N ILE A 5 2.86 -15.15 -1.51
CA ILE A 5 3.60 -15.31 -0.27
C ILE A 5 3.95 -13.92 0.24
N VAL A 6 3.36 -13.57 1.37
CA VAL A 6 3.63 -12.29 2.04
C VAL A 6 3.90 -12.56 3.51
N ARG A 7 4.64 -11.65 4.12
CA ARG A 7 4.95 -11.79 5.55
C ARG A 7 3.68 -11.60 6.39
N THR A 8 3.75 -12.09 7.63
CA THR A 8 2.60 -12.10 8.54
C THR A 8 2.00 -10.71 8.72
N GLU A 9 2.83 -9.68 8.88
CA GLU A 9 2.36 -8.31 9.07
C GLU A 9 1.53 -7.82 7.90
N ILE A 10 1.96 -8.12 6.69
CA ILE A 10 1.22 -7.74 5.48
C ILE A 10 -0.09 -8.51 5.40
N ALA A 11 -0.06 -9.81 5.73
CA ALA A 11 -1.27 -10.64 5.73
C ALA A 11 -2.29 -10.12 6.76
N GLU A 12 -1.84 -9.70 7.94
CA GLU A 12 -2.72 -9.13 8.94
C GLU A 12 -3.31 -7.80 8.49
N LEU A 13 -2.52 -6.95 7.84
CA LEU A 13 -3.04 -5.70 7.26
C LEU A 13 -4.14 -5.99 6.24
N ALA A 14 -3.93 -7.00 5.40
CA ALA A 14 -4.94 -7.40 4.41
C ALA A 14 -6.23 -7.89 5.08
N GLN A 15 -6.11 -8.59 6.20
CA GLN A 15 -7.28 -9.05 6.96
C GLN A 15 -8.06 -7.90 7.59
N LEU A 16 -7.36 -6.85 8.00
CA LEU A 16 -8.02 -5.67 8.55
C LEU A 16 -8.77 -4.88 7.48
N GLY A 17 -8.43 -5.11 6.22
CA GLY A 17 -9.08 -4.46 5.09
C GLY A 17 -8.53 -3.09 4.79
N PRO A 18 -9.15 -2.35 3.86
CA PRO A 18 -8.69 -1.03 3.48
C PRO A 18 -8.65 -0.07 4.66
N LEU A 19 -7.76 0.92 4.59
CA LEU A 19 -7.68 1.95 5.61
C LEU A 19 -9.03 2.65 5.75
N PRO A 20 -9.49 2.91 6.98
CA PRO A 20 -10.75 3.63 7.18
C PRO A 20 -10.58 5.12 6.83
N SER A 21 -11.69 5.81 6.62
CA SER A 21 -11.65 7.27 6.58
C SER A 21 -11.29 7.82 7.96
N GLU A 22 -10.78 9.04 8.00
CA GLU A 22 -10.44 9.67 9.28
C GLU A 22 -11.66 9.81 10.20
N ASP A 23 -12.82 10.01 9.61
CA ASP A 23 -14.06 10.14 10.38
C ASP A 23 -14.52 8.81 10.99
N ASP A 24 -14.24 7.70 10.32
CA ASP A 24 -14.68 6.38 10.76
C ASP A 24 -13.62 5.64 11.57
N ALA A 25 -12.40 6.15 11.61
CA ALA A 25 -11.27 5.45 12.21
C ALA A 25 -11.43 5.31 13.72
N ASP A 26 -11.18 4.09 14.19
CA ASP A 26 -11.16 3.76 15.62
C ASP A 26 -9.70 3.80 16.08
N VAL A 27 -9.47 4.37 17.26
CA VAL A 27 -8.14 4.51 17.84
C VAL A 27 -7.44 3.15 17.96
N SER A 28 -8.16 2.12 18.39
CA SER A 28 -7.60 0.76 18.53
C SER A 28 -7.17 0.20 17.17
N GLN A 29 -7.99 0.42 16.16
CA GLN A 29 -7.69 -0.01 14.80
C GLN A 29 -6.46 0.70 14.24
N LEU A 30 -6.38 2.02 14.42
CA LEU A 30 -5.24 2.82 13.97
C LEU A 30 -3.96 2.38 14.66
N ALA A 31 -4.03 2.14 15.97
CA ALA A 31 -2.87 1.68 16.74
C ALA A 31 -2.38 0.31 16.22
N ARG A 32 -3.30 -0.58 15.89
CA ARG A 32 -2.96 -1.89 15.36
C ARG A 32 -2.28 -1.78 13.99
N ILE A 33 -2.85 -0.96 13.10
CA ILE A 33 -2.30 -0.75 11.77
C ILE A 33 -0.89 -0.15 11.87
N GLU A 34 -0.71 0.86 12.72
CA GLU A 34 0.58 1.50 12.90
C GLU A 34 1.61 0.52 13.46
N ALA A 35 1.23 -0.31 14.43
CA ALA A 35 2.12 -1.31 15.00
C ALA A 35 2.58 -2.31 13.94
N LEU A 36 1.65 -2.77 13.09
CA LEU A 36 1.98 -3.67 11.99
C LEU A 36 2.93 -3.00 10.99
N TYR A 37 2.63 -1.77 10.61
CA TYR A 37 3.49 -1.01 9.69
C TYR A 37 4.91 -0.89 10.24
N ARG A 38 5.05 -0.52 11.51
CA ARG A 38 6.36 -0.34 12.13
C ARG A 38 7.16 -1.64 12.26
N ALA A 39 6.49 -2.79 12.30
CA ALA A 39 7.13 -4.08 12.39
C ALA A 39 7.66 -4.59 11.03
N ILE A 40 7.30 -3.92 9.93
CA ILE A 40 7.70 -4.36 8.59
C ILE A 40 9.07 -3.82 8.25
N ALA A 41 10.02 -4.73 8.04
CA ALA A 41 11.36 -4.37 7.57
C ALA A 41 11.35 -4.14 6.05
N THR A 42 12.07 -3.13 5.59
CA THR A 42 12.19 -2.83 4.16
C THR A 42 13.45 -3.45 3.58
N PRO A 43 13.48 -3.75 2.28
CA PRO A 43 12.38 -3.59 1.33
C PRO A 43 11.31 -4.66 1.49
N ILE A 44 10.11 -4.37 1.01
CA ILE A 44 9.07 -5.41 0.88
C ILE A 44 9.19 -6.07 -0.49
N THR A 45 8.48 -7.17 -0.69
CA THR A 45 8.46 -7.85 -1.98
C THR A 45 7.45 -7.23 -2.92
N ASP A 46 7.55 -7.55 -4.22
CA ASP A 46 6.58 -7.09 -5.21
C ASP A 46 5.18 -7.57 -4.88
N ASN A 47 5.03 -8.82 -4.44
CA ASN A 47 3.72 -9.35 -4.05
C ASN A 47 3.14 -8.60 -2.85
N GLU A 48 3.99 -8.25 -1.90
CA GLU A 48 3.57 -7.46 -0.75
C GLU A 48 3.12 -6.06 -1.15
N ALA A 49 3.81 -5.44 -2.09
CA ALA A 49 3.39 -4.14 -2.62
C ALA A 49 2.04 -4.24 -3.33
N ARG A 50 1.80 -5.32 -4.07
CA ARG A 50 0.50 -5.54 -4.71
C ARG A 50 -0.64 -5.65 -3.70
N VAL A 51 -0.38 -6.26 -2.55
CA VAL A 51 -1.36 -6.30 -1.46
C VAL A 51 -1.61 -4.89 -0.93
N LEU A 52 -0.54 -4.16 -0.63
CA LEU A 52 -0.66 -2.83 -0.04
C LEU A 52 -1.44 -1.85 -0.92
N VAL A 53 -1.24 -1.89 -2.24
CA VAL A 53 -1.92 -0.93 -3.12
C VAL A 53 -3.43 -1.12 -3.14
N GLU A 54 -3.94 -2.25 -2.67
CA GLU A 54 -5.37 -2.48 -2.55
C GLU A 54 -5.93 -2.05 -1.19
N LEU A 55 -5.09 -1.59 -0.27
CA LEU A 55 -5.49 -1.28 1.10
C LEU A 55 -5.65 0.22 1.38
N PHE A 56 -5.55 1.06 0.35
CA PHE A 56 -5.79 2.48 0.53
C PHE A 56 -7.28 2.75 0.74
N GLY A 57 -7.56 3.64 1.67
CA GLY A 57 -8.93 4.05 1.97
C GLY A 57 -9.33 5.32 1.25
N PRO A 58 -10.42 5.93 1.68
CA PRO A 58 -10.96 7.12 1.00
C PRO A 58 -10.15 8.40 1.20
N ASP A 59 -9.28 8.45 2.23
CA ASP A 59 -8.47 9.64 2.52
C ASP A 59 -7.10 9.22 3.05
N GLY A 60 -6.34 10.17 3.59
CA GLY A 60 -4.99 9.94 4.07
C GLY A 60 -4.87 9.16 5.37
N CYS A 61 -5.97 8.96 6.07
CA CYS A 61 -6.02 8.19 7.33
C CYS A 61 -4.88 8.60 8.28
N TYR A 62 -4.83 9.88 8.65
CA TYR A 62 -3.83 10.43 9.58
C TYR A 62 -2.38 10.10 9.18
N GLY A 63 -2.10 10.07 7.89
CA GLY A 63 -0.75 9.83 7.37
C GLY A 63 -0.42 8.37 7.11
N LEU A 64 -1.27 7.41 7.47
CA LEU A 64 -1.01 6.00 7.22
C LEU A 64 -0.97 5.68 5.72
N ALA A 65 -1.81 6.34 4.92
CA ALA A 65 -1.77 6.15 3.47
C ALA A 65 -0.40 6.55 2.91
N SER A 66 0.16 7.66 3.37
CA SER A 66 1.50 8.09 2.96
C SER A 66 2.56 7.07 3.36
N SER A 67 2.44 6.49 4.55
CA SER A 67 3.34 5.43 5.01
C SER A 67 3.27 4.21 4.09
N PHE A 68 2.07 3.84 3.68
CA PHE A 68 1.89 2.71 2.75
C PHE A 68 2.49 3.02 1.37
N VAL A 69 2.37 4.26 0.91
CA VAL A 69 3.01 4.70 -0.34
C VAL A 69 4.52 4.46 -0.27
N HIS A 70 5.17 4.99 0.78
CA HIS A 70 6.62 4.85 0.93
C HIS A 70 7.02 3.38 1.02
N LEU A 71 6.27 2.58 1.75
CA LEU A 71 6.57 1.16 1.91
C LEU A 71 6.47 0.42 0.56
N SER A 72 5.42 0.71 -0.20
CA SER A 72 5.23 0.10 -1.53
C SER A 72 6.39 0.42 -2.47
N GLU A 73 6.91 1.64 -2.38
CA GLU A 73 8.00 2.10 -3.24
C GLU A 73 9.33 1.39 -2.95
N THR A 74 9.45 0.65 -1.84
CA THR A 74 10.66 -0.14 -1.55
C THR A 74 10.72 -1.46 -2.29
N ALA A 75 9.63 -1.91 -2.90
CA ALA A 75 9.62 -3.18 -3.63
C ALA A 75 10.58 -3.14 -4.82
N PRO A 76 11.40 -4.19 -5.03
CA PRO A 76 12.42 -4.17 -6.09
C PRO A 76 11.86 -3.96 -7.51
N GLY A 77 10.66 -4.46 -7.78
CA GLY A 77 10.01 -4.32 -9.07
C GLY A 77 9.19 -3.05 -9.24
N TRP A 78 9.18 -2.18 -8.23
CA TRP A 78 8.41 -0.94 -8.32
C TRP A 78 8.92 -0.05 -9.46
N PRO A 79 8.06 0.56 -10.26
CA PRO A 79 6.60 0.51 -10.17
C PRO A 79 6.04 -0.78 -10.79
N LEU A 80 4.98 -1.30 -10.19
CA LEU A 80 4.35 -2.54 -10.63
C LEU A 80 3.31 -2.21 -11.69
N LYS A 81 3.70 -2.31 -12.95
CA LYS A 81 2.86 -1.90 -14.07
C LYS A 81 1.52 -2.62 -14.11
N ASP A 82 1.54 -3.91 -13.75
CA ASP A 82 0.34 -4.73 -13.79
C ASP A 82 -0.74 -4.24 -12.84
N CYS A 83 -0.36 -3.76 -11.66
CA CYS A 83 -1.34 -3.28 -10.69
C CYS A 83 -1.66 -1.79 -10.83
N LEU A 84 -0.77 -1.00 -11.45
CA LEU A 84 -0.98 0.44 -11.64
C LEU A 84 -1.53 0.80 -13.03
N ALA A 85 -1.54 -0.16 -13.96
CA ALA A 85 -1.97 0.10 -15.33
C ALA A 85 -3.46 0.41 -15.45
N GLN A 86 -4.26 -0.10 -14.51
CA GLN A 86 -5.70 0.15 -14.49
C GLN A 86 -6.06 0.84 -13.18
N PRO A 87 -5.91 2.17 -13.13
CA PRO A 87 -6.15 2.90 -11.90
C PRO A 87 -7.65 2.98 -11.61
N ASN A 88 -8.12 2.12 -10.72
CA ASN A 88 -9.52 2.08 -10.32
C ASN A 88 -9.77 2.76 -8.98
N SER A 89 -8.78 3.51 -8.49
CA SER A 89 -8.91 4.29 -7.27
C SER A 89 -8.02 5.53 -7.37
N ASP A 90 -8.36 6.57 -6.60
CA ASP A 90 -7.58 7.80 -6.58
C ASP A 90 -6.14 7.55 -6.12
N TRP A 91 -5.95 6.63 -5.18
CA TRP A 91 -4.61 6.31 -4.69
C TRP A 91 -3.76 5.62 -5.75
N LYS A 92 -4.34 4.74 -6.57
CA LYS A 92 -3.59 4.12 -7.66
C LYS A 92 -3.18 5.15 -8.70
N ILE A 93 -4.05 6.13 -8.98
CA ILE A 93 -3.72 7.24 -9.86
C ILE A 93 -2.55 8.03 -9.28
N GLU A 94 -2.59 8.35 -7.98
CA GLU A 94 -1.52 9.08 -7.33
C GLU A 94 -0.20 8.30 -7.33
N LEU A 95 -0.25 7.00 -7.05
CA LEU A 95 0.94 6.15 -7.09
C LEU A 95 1.58 6.13 -8.47
N ARG A 96 0.74 6.03 -9.50
CA ARG A 96 1.22 6.07 -10.89
C ARG A 96 1.89 7.40 -11.19
N ASN A 97 1.26 8.50 -10.79
CA ASN A 97 1.81 9.83 -11.02
C ASN A 97 3.13 10.03 -10.28
N ARG A 98 3.23 9.54 -9.04
CA ARG A 98 4.48 9.60 -8.28
C ARG A 98 5.60 8.83 -8.98
N ALA A 99 5.29 7.65 -9.50
CA ALA A 99 6.28 6.84 -10.21
C ALA A 99 6.80 7.57 -11.44
N ILE A 100 5.91 8.21 -12.19
CA ILE A 100 6.30 8.99 -13.36
C ILE A 100 7.18 10.17 -12.95
N ARG A 101 6.78 10.92 -11.92
CA ARG A 101 7.55 12.08 -11.43
C ARG A 101 8.93 11.65 -10.90
N GLY A 102 9.04 10.43 -10.38
CA GLY A 102 10.29 9.90 -9.88
C GLY A 102 11.22 9.33 -10.95
N GLY A 103 10.89 9.47 -12.23
CA GLY A 103 11.73 9.01 -13.31
C GLY A 103 11.37 7.64 -13.88
N HIS A 104 10.27 7.05 -13.44
CA HIS A 104 9.80 5.75 -13.92
C HIS A 104 8.87 5.94 -15.12
N GLN A 105 9.41 6.49 -16.19
CA GLN A 105 8.60 6.98 -17.31
C GLN A 105 7.98 5.90 -18.18
N ARG A 106 8.27 4.63 -17.94
CA ARG A 106 7.79 3.53 -18.78
C ARG A 106 6.57 2.83 -18.20
N LEU A 107 5.87 3.50 -17.34
CA LEU A 107 4.69 2.96 -16.69
C LEU A 107 3.49 2.86 -17.62
N GLY A 108 3.49 3.57 -18.67
CA GLY A 108 2.34 3.68 -19.52
C GLY A 108 2.13 2.56 -20.45
#